data_5e26190bb9984053bfcdc7ef5ebce962
#
_entry.id   5e26190bb9984053bfcdc7ef5ebce962
#
_cell.length_a   1.000
_cell.length_b   1.000
_cell.length_c   1.000
_cell.angle_alpha   90.00
_cell.angle_beta   90.00
_cell.angle_gamma   90.00
#
_symmetry.space_group_name_H-M   'P 1'
#
loop_
_entity.id
_entity.type
_entity.pdbx_description
1 polymer ?
#
loop_
_entity_poly.entity_id
_entity_poly.type
_entity_poly.pdbx_seq_one_letter_code
_entity_poly.pdbx_strand_id
1 'polypeptide(L)'
;MVSMDELREKVQTEPVSDVIISDGSQELFRKITQPRKNLVHSIAKSVLALGFGFALQEGIVSLDESIADAFAEETEKSLRSFETQYGKEAKEKQMRMLTKLRLRHLLSNTSGFRKNFLTGFQRPYLKEDDWVSLCLCIPVDHEPGTVFLYSEANYYLIAKLLQRRTGKPLSEWLLKPMFEPVGIRYPTWELDPQGDAVGCGGLLFTPDELHRIGLLCLNRGRAGNLQVIPESWFRTVTEEKISFGDGCGYGYGFWTAPDCYYMFGLGGIYNFISKNGDLLITVSGLNL
;
A
#
# COMPACT_ATOMS: atom_id res chain seq x y z
N MET A 1 -18.72 -20.07 14.13
CA MET A 1 -19.04 -18.84 13.35
C MET A 1 -19.59 -17.83 14.34
N VAL A 2 -19.01 -16.65 14.48
CA VAL A 2 -19.53 -15.58 15.38
C VAL A 2 -20.81 -15.06 14.73
N SER A 3 -21.91 -14.98 15.50
CA SER A 3 -23.16 -14.42 14.97
C SER A 3 -23.08 -12.90 14.81
N MET A 4 -23.95 -12.32 13.99
CA MET A 4 -24.02 -10.86 13.84
C MET A 4 -24.39 -10.15 15.15
N ASP A 5 -25.15 -10.78 15.99
CA ASP A 5 -25.53 -10.20 17.30
C ASP A 5 -24.35 -10.20 18.27
N GLU A 6 -23.55 -11.28 18.31
CA GLU A 6 -22.29 -11.31 19.07
C GLU A 6 -21.29 -10.29 18.56
N LEU A 7 -21.22 -10.09 17.23
CA LEU A 7 -20.34 -9.09 16.65
C LEU A 7 -20.77 -7.66 17.01
N ARG A 8 -22.07 -7.37 16.96
CA ARG A 8 -22.65 -6.08 17.40
C ARG A 8 -22.36 -5.78 18.86
N GLU A 9 -22.56 -6.76 19.74
CA GLU A 9 -22.27 -6.63 21.16
C GLU A 9 -20.80 -6.34 21.42
N LYS A 10 -19.89 -7.09 20.79
CA LYS A 10 -18.44 -6.84 20.88
C LYS A 10 -18.07 -5.44 20.42
N VAL A 11 -18.56 -4.98 19.26
CA VAL A 11 -18.25 -3.64 18.74
C VAL A 11 -18.76 -2.52 19.66
N GLN A 12 -19.84 -2.76 20.42
CA GLN A 12 -20.35 -1.77 21.38
C GLN A 12 -19.49 -1.68 22.64
N THR A 13 -18.88 -2.78 23.05
CA THR A 13 -18.08 -2.89 24.29
C THR A 13 -16.60 -2.58 24.07
N GLU A 14 -16.09 -2.81 22.86
CA GLU A 14 -14.68 -2.56 22.53
C GLU A 14 -14.39 -1.07 22.26
N PRO A 15 -13.16 -0.59 22.52
CA PRO A 15 -12.77 0.80 22.31
C PRO A 15 -12.55 1.13 20.80
N VAL A 16 -13.56 0.84 19.98
CA VAL A 16 -13.54 1.10 18.55
C VAL A 16 -14.35 2.36 18.25
N SER A 17 -13.74 3.33 17.56
CA SER A 17 -14.39 4.60 17.23
C SER A 17 -15.41 4.43 16.10
N ASP A 18 -14.98 3.83 14.99
CA ASP A 18 -15.80 3.74 13.79
C ASP A 18 -15.75 2.33 13.22
N VAL A 19 -16.91 1.74 12.98
CA VAL A 19 -17.07 0.42 12.36
C VAL A 19 -18.23 0.44 11.39
N ILE A 20 -18.00 -0.09 10.18
CA ILE A 20 -19.05 -0.36 9.20
C ILE A 20 -18.93 -1.83 8.77
N ILE A 21 -20.04 -2.55 8.78
CA ILE A 21 -20.11 -3.95 8.37
C ILE A 21 -21.10 -4.08 7.23
N SER A 22 -20.71 -4.75 6.14
CA SER A 22 -21.55 -5.01 4.96
C SER A 22 -21.39 -6.44 4.46
N ASP A 23 -22.44 -6.96 3.83
CA ASP A 23 -22.42 -8.25 3.11
C ASP A 23 -22.22 -8.09 1.58
N GLY A 24 -21.86 -6.89 1.13
CA GLY A 24 -21.69 -6.54 -0.27
C GLY A 24 -22.98 -6.05 -0.96
N SER A 25 -24.16 -6.38 -0.43
CA SER A 25 -25.47 -5.91 -0.93
C SER A 25 -26.08 -4.82 -0.07
N GLN A 26 -25.84 -4.89 1.23
CA GLN A 26 -26.39 -3.96 2.21
C GLN A 26 -25.42 -3.75 3.39
N GLU A 27 -25.63 -2.64 4.09
CA GLU A 27 -24.97 -2.37 5.35
C GLU A 27 -25.72 -3.11 6.48
N LEU A 28 -24.99 -3.92 7.24
CA LEU A 28 -25.52 -4.74 8.33
C LEU A 28 -25.39 -4.05 9.68
N PHE A 29 -24.35 -3.21 9.84
CA PHE A 29 -24.08 -2.48 11.07
C PHE A 29 -23.25 -1.22 10.81
N ARG A 30 -23.53 -0.15 11.57
CA ARG A 30 -22.78 1.10 11.55
C ARG A 30 -22.65 1.70 12.96
N LYS A 31 -21.41 2.06 13.30
CA LYS A 31 -21.06 2.93 14.42
C LYS A 31 -20.03 3.92 13.91
N ILE A 32 -20.34 5.19 13.85
CA ILE A 32 -19.42 6.26 13.43
C ILE A 32 -19.45 7.35 14.51
N THR A 33 -18.29 7.62 15.11
CA THR A 33 -18.10 8.67 16.10
C THR A 33 -17.31 9.85 15.55
N GLN A 34 -16.52 9.63 14.50
CA GLN A 34 -15.68 10.65 13.88
C GLN A 34 -15.85 10.67 12.35
N PRO A 35 -16.93 11.30 11.83
CA PRO A 35 -17.23 11.33 10.39
C PRO A 35 -16.31 12.29 9.60
N ARG A 36 -15.04 12.40 9.96
CA ARG A 36 -14.04 13.26 9.32
C ARG A 36 -12.99 12.43 8.60
N LYS A 37 -12.20 13.08 7.75
CA LYS A 37 -11.02 12.45 7.17
C LYS A 37 -9.96 12.21 8.23
N ASN A 38 -9.48 10.99 8.30
CA ASN A 38 -8.40 10.54 9.16
C ASN A 38 -7.32 9.87 8.32
N LEU A 39 -6.08 9.85 8.82
CA LEU A 39 -5.01 9.09 8.19
C LEU A 39 -5.36 7.61 8.18
N VAL A 40 -5.35 6.99 7.00
CA VAL A 40 -5.53 5.53 6.88
C VAL A 40 -4.20 4.78 6.95
N HIS A 41 -3.11 5.52 7.20
CA HIS A 41 -1.76 4.97 7.35
C HIS A 41 -1.38 4.01 6.21
N SER A 42 -0.96 2.79 6.55
CA SER A 42 -0.45 1.82 5.59
C SER A 42 -1.51 1.21 4.65
N ILE A 43 -2.80 1.48 4.87
CA ILE A 43 -3.83 1.15 3.86
C ILE A 43 -3.57 1.88 2.54
N ALA A 44 -2.88 3.02 2.57
CA ALA A 44 -2.41 3.71 1.37
C ALA A 44 -1.62 2.79 0.42
N LYS A 45 -0.87 1.81 0.94
CA LYS A 45 -0.12 0.84 0.14
C LYS A 45 -1.05 -0.06 -0.67
N SER A 46 -2.14 -0.53 -0.05
CA SER A 46 -3.15 -1.34 -0.74
C SER A 46 -3.85 -0.53 -1.85
N VAL A 47 -4.21 0.73 -1.54
CA VAL A 47 -4.81 1.65 -2.52
C VAL A 47 -3.85 1.91 -3.69
N LEU A 48 -2.56 2.14 -3.41
CA LEU A 48 -1.53 2.32 -4.44
C LEU A 48 -1.35 1.04 -5.28
N ALA A 49 -1.34 -0.14 -4.65
CA ALA A 49 -1.23 -1.41 -5.35
C ALA A 49 -2.43 -1.68 -6.28
N LEU A 50 -3.66 -1.33 -5.86
CA LEU A 50 -4.82 -1.38 -6.75
C LEU A 50 -4.63 -0.46 -7.95
N GLY A 51 -4.20 0.79 -7.71
CA GLY A 51 -3.95 1.79 -8.74
C GLY A 51 -2.81 1.41 -9.70
N PHE A 52 -1.81 0.68 -9.22
CA PHE A 52 -0.69 0.20 -10.05
C PHE A 52 -1.15 -0.61 -11.27
N GLY A 53 -2.31 -1.29 -11.17
CA GLY A 53 -2.91 -2.03 -12.26
C GLY A 53 -3.23 -1.19 -13.50
N PHE A 54 -3.58 0.08 -13.34
CA PHE A 54 -3.81 0.99 -14.47
C PHE A 54 -2.50 1.26 -15.22
N ALA A 55 -1.41 1.51 -14.48
CA ALA A 55 -0.10 1.73 -15.10
C ALA A 55 0.42 0.50 -15.84
N LEU A 56 0.14 -0.71 -15.34
CA LEU A 56 0.43 -1.96 -16.06
C LEU A 56 -0.39 -2.08 -17.35
N GLN A 57 -1.68 -1.81 -17.27
CA GLN A 57 -2.60 -1.92 -18.42
C GLN A 57 -2.24 -0.93 -19.52
N GLU A 58 -1.81 0.27 -19.15
CA GLU A 58 -1.37 1.33 -20.06
C GLU A 58 0.08 1.16 -20.56
N GLY A 59 0.78 0.13 -20.07
CA GLY A 59 2.19 -0.12 -20.43
C GLY A 59 3.18 0.94 -19.90
N ILE A 60 2.78 1.72 -18.91
CA ILE A 60 3.60 2.77 -18.28
C ILE A 60 4.73 2.15 -17.45
N VAL A 61 4.46 1.01 -16.82
CA VAL A 61 5.39 0.24 -15.99
C VAL A 61 5.27 -1.26 -16.25
N SER A 62 6.27 -2.02 -15.82
CA SER A 62 6.28 -3.48 -15.85
C SER A 62 6.67 -4.03 -14.47
N LEU A 63 6.12 -5.17 -14.07
CA LEU A 63 6.52 -5.85 -12.83
C LEU A 63 8.01 -6.21 -12.80
N ASP A 64 8.60 -6.43 -13.98
CA ASP A 64 10.01 -6.77 -14.18
C ASP A 64 10.91 -5.56 -14.39
N GLU A 65 10.37 -4.35 -14.31
CA GLU A 65 11.15 -3.13 -14.47
C GLU A 65 12.23 -3.02 -13.38
N SER A 66 13.45 -2.71 -13.81
CA SER A 66 14.60 -2.51 -12.93
C SER A 66 14.46 -1.19 -12.16
N ILE A 67 14.58 -1.26 -10.85
CA ILE A 67 14.53 -0.07 -10.00
C ILE A 67 15.79 0.79 -10.19
N ALA A 68 16.95 0.15 -10.34
CA ALA A 68 18.20 0.87 -10.59
C ALA A 68 18.17 1.68 -11.89
N ASP A 69 17.53 1.13 -12.94
CA ASP A 69 17.41 1.81 -14.24
C ASP A 69 16.32 2.89 -14.20
N ALA A 70 15.21 2.61 -13.54
CA ALA A 70 14.10 3.55 -13.37
C ALA A 70 14.49 4.83 -12.60
N PHE A 71 15.50 4.72 -11.72
CA PHE A 71 16.07 5.78 -10.90
C PHE A 71 17.60 5.88 -11.10
N ALA A 72 18.06 5.93 -12.36
CA ALA A 72 19.48 5.83 -12.67
C ALA A 72 20.34 6.92 -12.01
N GLU A 73 19.89 8.17 -12.02
CA GLU A 73 20.60 9.30 -11.41
C GLU A 73 20.70 9.17 -9.89
N GLU A 74 19.58 8.83 -9.23
CA GLU A 74 19.54 8.64 -7.77
C GLU A 74 20.31 7.38 -7.36
N THR A 75 20.30 6.33 -8.19
CA THR A 75 21.10 5.12 -7.98
C THR A 75 22.58 5.47 -7.98
N GLU A 76 23.05 6.23 -8.96
CA GLU A 76 24.43 6.67 -9.02
C GLU A 76 24.81 7.56 -7.82
N LYS A 77 23.94 8.51 -7.46
CA LYS A 77 24.13 9.38 -6.30
C LYS A 77 24.18 8.57 -5.00
N SER A 78 23.26 7.64 -4.81
CA SER A 78 23.22 6.78 -3.63
C SER A 78 24.46 5.91 -3.51
N LEU A 79 24.96 5.35 -4.63
CA LEU A 79 26.16 4.52 -4.65
C LEU A 79 27.45 5.31 -4.32
N ARG A 80 27.54 6.59 -4.71
CA ARG A 80 28.65 7.46 -4.27
C ARG A 80 28.63 7.68 -2.75
N SER A 81 27.46 7.96 -2.19
CA SER A 81 27.28 8.12 -0.74
C SER A 81 27.56 6.80 0.00
N PHE A 82 27.09 5.68 -0.57
CA PHE A 82 27.32 4.34 -0.03
C PHE A 82 28.80 3.97 0.02
N GLU A 83 29.54 4.27 -1.06
CA GLU A 83 31.01 4.06 -1.12
C GLU A 83 31.74 4.86 -0.01
N THR A 84 31.35 6.11 0.18
CA THR A 84 31.93 6.96 1.25
C THR A 84 31.70 6.37 2.64
N GLN A 85 30.53 5.76 2.85
CA GLN A 85 30.15 5.22 4.16
C GLN A 85 30.69 3.79 4.42
N TYR A 86 30.71 2.92 3.41
CA TYR A 86 30.95 1.48 3.55
C TYR A 86 32.14 0.95 2.73
N GLY A 87 32.75 1.79 1.89
CA GLY A 87 33.88 1.42 1.05
C GLY A 87 33.50 0.82 -0.33
N LYS A 88 34.50 0.66 -1.17
CA LYS A 88 34.35 0.26 -2.59
C LYS A 88 33.73 -1.13 -2.77
N GLU A 89 34.20 -2.13 -2.02
CA GLU A 89 33.69 -3.51 -2.13
C GLU A 89 32.19 -3.59 -1.76
N ALA A 90 31.78 -2.89 -0.70
CA ALA A 90 30.38 -2.81 -0.30
C ALA A 90 29.53 -2.13 -1.35
N LYS A 91 30.01 -1.06 -2.00
CA LYS A 91 29.34 -0.40 -3.14
C LYS A 91 29.12 -1.35 -4.31
N GLU A 92 30.16 -2.14 -4.68
CA GLU A 92 30.05 -3.11 -5.77
C GLU A 92 28.98 -4.18 -5.46
N LYS A 93 28.93 -4.65 -4.21
CA LYS A 93 27.85 -5.54 -3.75
C LYS A 93 26.49 -4.85 -3.85
N GLN A 94 26.35 -3.64 -3.33
CA GLN A 94 25.11 -2.85 -3.39
C GLN A 94 24.61 -2.69 -4.82
N MET A 95 25.49 -2.32 -5.74
CA MET A 95 25.14 -2.17 -7.17
C MET A 95 24.61 -3.48 -7.76
N ARG A 96 25.31 -4.61 -7.53
CA ARG A 96 24.84 -5.93 -8.01
C ARG A 96 23.45 -6.28 -7.47
N MET A 97 23.14 -5.91 -6.24
CA MET A 97 21.83 -6.17 -5.63
C MET A 97 20.76 -5.24 -6.20
N LEU A 98 21.04 -3.95 -6.32
CA LEU A 98 20.09 -2.97 -6.88
C LEU A 98 19.75 -3.28 -8.35
N THR A 99 20.67 -3.78 -9.17
CA THR A 99 20.39 -4.20 -10.55
C THR A 99 19.44 -5.39 -10.67
N LYS A 100 19.28 -6.17 -9.59
CA LYS A 100 18.32 -7.29 -9.52
C LYS A 100 16.97 -6.87 -8.95
N LEU A 101 16.89 -5.69 -8.33
CA LEU A 101 15.67 -5.19 -7.70
C LEU A 101 14.63 -4.82 -8.76
N ARG A 102 13.43 -5.39 -8.67
CA ARG A 102 12.31 -5.20 -9.61
C ARG A 102 11.10 -4.61 -8.88
N LEU A 103 10.19 -3.97 -9.64
CA LEU A 103 8.94 -3.43 -9.09
C LEU A 103 8.12 -4.47 -8.33
N ARG A 104 8.07 -5.73 -8.80
CA ARG A 104 7.39 -6.82 -8.08
C ARG A 104 7.94 -7.05 -6.67
N HIS A 105 9.26 -6.87 -6.47
CA HIS A 105 9.89 -7.05 -5.17
C HIS A 105 9.53 -5.91 -4.19
N LEU A 106 9.32 -4.70 -4.70
CA LEU A 106 8.81 -3.59 -3.90
C LEU A 106 7.35 -3.84 -3.49
N LEU A 107 6.50 -4.25 -4.44
CA LEU A 107 5.07 -4.55 -4.18
C LEU A 107 4.89 -5.64 -3.12
N SER A 108 5.73 -6.68 -3.13
CA SER A 108 5.68 -7.81 -2.18
C SER A 108 6.47 -7.59 -0.90
N ASN A 109 7.10 -6.42 -0.73
CA ASN A 109 8.01 -6.16 0.40
C ASN A 109 9.17 -7.16 0.52
N THR A 110 9.72 -7.59 -0.63
CA THR A 110 10.86 -8.50 -0.72
C THR A 110 12.06 -7.85 -1.40
N SER A 111 12.23 -6.54 -1.21
CA SER A 111 13.35 -5.77 -1.80
C SER A 111 14.74 -6.23 -1.35
N GLY A 112 14.82 -6.95 -0.21
CA GLY A 112 16.08 -7.32 0.40
C GLY A 112 16.73 -6.20 1.21
N PHE A 113 16.10 -5.05 1.37
CA PHE A 113 16.59 -3.95 2.20
C PHE A 113 16.81 -4.39 3.65
N ARG A 114 17.89 -3.90 4.26
CA ARG A 114 18.27 -4.23 5.66
C ARG A 114 17.23 -3.81 6.69
N LYS A 115 16.48 -2.73 6.44
CA LYS A 115 15.58 -2.11 7.42
C LYS A 115 14.40 -1.42 6.78
N ASN A 116 13.33 -1.26 7.55
CA ASN A 116 12.26 -0.32 7.21
C ASN A 116 12.79 1.12 7.26
N PHE A 117 12.34 1.94 6.32
CA PHE A 117 12.73 3.33 6.21
C PHE A 117 11.58 4.18 5.64
N LEU A 118 11.61 5.49 5.86
CA LEU A 118 10.57 6.46 5.55
C LEU A 118 9.27 6.27 6.34
N THR A 119 9.35 5.76 7.57
CA THR A 119 8.18 5.68 8.44
C THR A 119 7.61 7.08 8.74
N GLY A 120 6.31 7.17 9.05
CA GLY A 120 5.69 8.42 9.45
C GLY A 120 6.38 9.11 10.62
N PHE A 121 7.06 8.35 11.47
CA PHE A 121 7.86 8.87 12.58
C PHE A 121 9.24 9.40 12.15
N GLN A 122 9.78 8.94 11.03
CA GLN A 122 11.09 9.36 10.51
C GLN A 122 11.00 10.57 9.60
N ARG A 123 9.98 10.61 8.71
CA ARG A 123 9.82 11.65 7.68
C ARG A 123 9.96 13.09 8.19
N PRO A 124 9.35 13.49 9.34
CA PRO A 124 9.46 14.86 9.84
C PRO A 124 10.89 15.29 10.24
N TYR A 125 11.80 14.34 10.40
CA TYR A 125 13.19 14.60 10.85
C TYR A 125 14.22 14.44 9.72
N LEU A 126 13.79 14.05 8.50
CA LEU A 126 14.68 14.01 7.35
C LEU A 126 14.96 15.42 6.86
N LYS A 127 16.23 15.71 6.62
CA LYS A 127 16.68 17.03 6.17
C LYS A 127 16.90 17.09 4.66
N GLU A 128 17.08 15.94 4.03
CA GLU A 128 17.30 15.78 2.61
C GLU A 128 15.96 15.77 1.86
N ASP A 129 15.91 16.44 0.72
CA ASP A 129 14.72 16.50 -0.14
C ASP A 129 14.65 15.29 -1.10
N ASP A 130 15.78 14.64 -1.36
CA ASP A 130 15.89 13.50 -2.26
C ASP A 130 15.75 12.17 -1.50
N TRP A 131 14.51 11.84 -1.18
CA TRP A 131 14.20 10.60 -0.47
C TRP A 131 14.39 9.35 -1.32
N VAL A 132 14.39 9.47 -2.67
CA VAL A 132 14.71 8.33 -3.55
C VAL A 132 16.14 7.88 -3.33
N SER A 133 17.10 8.80 -3.38
CA SER A 133 18.52 8.48 -3.12
C SER A 133 18.71 7.91 -1.70
N LEU A 134 17.99 8.41 -0.69
CA LEU A 134 18.05 7.86 0.66
C LEU A 134 17.54 6.40 0.71
N CYS A 135 16.44 6.09 0.03
CA CYS A 135 15.92 4.72 -0.07
C CYS A 135 16.91 3.77 -0.76
N LEU A 136 17.52 4.19 -1.87
CA LEU A 136 18.48 3.39 -2.61
C LEU A 136 19.84 3.26 -1.89
N CYS A 137 20.11 4.12 -0.90
CA CYS A 137 21.27 4.03 -0.02
C CYS A 137 21.09 3.02 1.14
N ILE A 138 19.88 2.45 1.33
CA ILE A 138 19.67 1.37 2.31
C ILE A 138 20.43 0.13 1.85
N PRO A 139 21.28 -0.49 2.70
CA PRO A 139 21.95 -1.73 2.32
C PRO A 139 20.96 -2.82 1.90
N VAL A 140 21.23 -3.49 0.79
CA VAL A 140 20.49 -4.67 0.33
C VAL A 140 21.24 -5.90 0.82
N ASP A 141 20.76 -6.50 1.90
CA ASP A 141 21.43 -7.63 2.56
C ASP A 141 21.00 -8.99 2.01
N HIS A 142 19.78 -9.07 1.51
CA HIS A 142 19.19 -10.30 0.97
C HIS A 142 18.94 -10.17 -0.54
N GLU A 143 19.00 -11.29 -1.25
CA GLU A 143 18.62 -11.34 -2.66
C GLU A 143 17.18 -10.85 -2.83
N PRO A 144 16.91 -9.85 -3.72
CA PRO A 144 15.54 -9.39 -3.97
C PRO A 144 14.61 -10.54 -4.35
N GLY A 145 13.45 -10.59 -3.72
CA GLY A 145 12.45 -11.66 -3.90
C GLY A 145 12.52 -12.80 -2.87
N THR A 146 13.51 -12.83 -1.96
CA THR A 146 13.74 -13.99 -1.07
C THR A 146 13.29 -13.79 0.37
N VAL A 147 13.39 -12.58 0.92
CA VAL A 147 13.09 -12.30 2.32
C VAL A 147 12.07 -11.18 2.43
N PHE A 148 11.00 -11.42 3.17
CA PHE A 148 10.00 -10.41 3.47
C PHE A 148 10.50 -9.45 4.55
N LEU A 149 10.47 -8.15 4.25
CA LEU A 149 10.66 -7.08 5.20
C LEU A 149 9.75 -5.93 4.85
N TYR A 150 8.73 -5.71 5.68
CA TYR A 150 7.79 -4.62 5.49
C TYR A 150 8.50 -3.26 5.56
N SER A 151 8.41 -2.45 4.49
CA SER A 151 9.10 -1.16 4.42
C SER A 151 8.30 -0.12 3.66
N GLU A 152 8.19 1.08 4.24
CA GLU A 152 7.59 2.23 3.56
C GLU A 152 8.41 2.65 2.34
N ALA A 153 9.73 2.52 2.36
CA ALA A 153 10.61 2.84 1.22
C ALA A 153 10.18 2.15 -0.07
N ASN A 154 9.70 0.89 0.03
CA ASN A 154 9.24 0.13 -1.13
C ASN A 154 8.09 0.83 -1.84
N TYR A 155 7.06 1.20 -1.10
CA TYR A 155 5.87 1.83 -1.68
C TYR A 155 6.08 3.30 -2.02
N TYR A 156 7.00 3.99 -1.34
CA TYR A 156 7.42 5.33 -1.74
C TYR A 156 8.08 5.31 -3.12
N LEU A 157 9.02 4.39 -3.37
CA LEU A 157 9.66 4.24 -4.69
C LEU A 157 8.64 3.95 -5.79
N ILE A 158 7.65 3.09 -5.54
CA ILE A 158 6.56 2.83 -6.49
C ILE A 158 5.78 4.12 -6.78
N ALA A 159 5.36 4.83 -5.73
CA ALA A 159 4.59 6.06 -5.85
C ALA A 159 5.36 7.14 -6.64
N LYS A 160 6.64 7.30 -6.34
CA LYS A 160 7.51 8.25 -7.03
C LYS A 160 7.66 7.92 -8.50
N LEU A 161 7.87 6.64 -8.83
CA LEU A 161 7.98 6.20 -10.23
C LEU A 161 6.70 6.46 -11.01
N LEU A 162 5.55 6.11 -10.45
CA LEU A 162 4.25 6.34 -11.10
C LEU A 162 4.01 7.82 -11.39
N GLN A 163 4.26 8.69 -10.42
CA GLN A 163 4.09 10.15 -10.60
C GLN A 163 5.05 10.71 -11.66
N ARG A 164 6.31 10.28 -11.68
CA ARG A 164 7.26 10.66 -12.73
C ARG A 164 6.82 10.20 -14.12
N ARG A 165 6.34 8.97 -14.26
CA ARG A 165 5.94 8.40 -15.55
C ARG A 165 4.62 8.96 -16.07
N THR A 166 3.68 9.24 -15.19
CA THR A 166 2.38 9.81 -15.56
C THR A 166 2.41 11.34 -15.70
N GLY A 167 3.39 12.00 -15.10
CA GLY A 167 3.47 13.46 -15.01
C GLY A 167 2.37 14.07 -14.14
N LYS A 168 1.72 13.27 -13.27
CA LYS A 168 0.59 13.69 -12.44
C LYS A 168 0.75 13.26 -11.00
N PRO A 169 0.25 14.06 -10.03
CA PRO A 169 0.09 13.60 -8.65
C PRO A 169 -0.80 12.36 -8.58
N LEU A 170 -0.53 11.44 -7.64
CA LEU A 170 -1.34 10.22 -7.46
C LEU A 170 -2.84 10.50 -7.29
N SER A 171 -3.18 11.54 -6.52
CA SER A 171 -4.55 11.94 -6.27
C SER A 171 -5.31 12.36 -7.54
N GLU A 172 -4.61 12.99 -8.49
CA GLU A 172 -5.17 13.40 -9.79
C GLU A 172 -5.22 12.20 -10.75
N TRP A 173 -4.11 11.45 -10.85
CA TRP A 173 -4.02 10.32 -11.78
C TRP A 173 -5.05 9.24 -11.48
N LEU A 174 -5.25 8.91 -10.19
CA LEU A 174 -6.20 7.88 -9.75
C LEU A 174 -7.64 8.39 -9.60
N LEU A 175 -7.89 9.72 -9.75
CA LEU A 175 -9.21 10.28 -9.50
C LEU A 175 -10.29 9.65 -10.41
N LYS A 176 -10.13 9.80 -11.71
CA LYS A 176 -11.12 9.31 -12.69
C LYS A 176 -11.20 7.79 -12.77
N PRO A 177 -10.08 7.04 -12.86
CA PRO A 177 -10.16 5.60 -13.07
C PRO A 177 -10.58 4.83 -11.81
N MET A 178 -10.29 5.33 -10.60
CA MET A 178 -10.49 4.56 -9.36
C MET A 178 -11.40 5.26 -8.34
N PHE A 179 -11.16 6.53 -8.03
CA PHE A 179 -11.82 7.19 -6.90
C PHE A 179 -13.23 7.68 -7.23
N GLU A 180 -13.44 8.33 -8.36
CA GLU A 180 -14.77 8.81 -8.76
C GLU A 180 -15.80 7.66 -8.92
N PRO A 181 -15.47 6.51 -9.51
CA PRO A 181 -16.40 5.38 -9.61
C PRO A 181 -16.90 4.85 -8.26
N VAL A 182 -16.11 5.01 -7.18
CA VAL A 182 -16.52 4.65 -5.83
C VAL A 182 -16.99 5.85 -5.00
N GLY A 183 -17.19 7.01 -5.63
CA GLY A 183 -17.74 8.21 -4.99
C GLY A 183 -16.75 8.96 -4.09
N ILE A 184 -15.44 8.78 -4.28
CA ILE A 184 -14.38 9.55 -3.60
C ILE A 184 -13.96 10.69 -4.53
N ARG A 185 -14.17 11.95 -4.10
CA ARG A 185 -13.94 13.11 -4.96
C ARG A 185 -12.66 13.88 -4.67
N TYR A 186 -12.18 13.83 -3.44
CA TYR A 186 -11.03 14.63 -2.98
C TYR A 186 -10.04 13.76 -2.21
N PRO A 187 -9.38 12.79 -2.90
CA PRO A 187 -8.32 12.01 -2.25
C PRO A 187 -7.15 12.94 -1.90
N THR A 188 -6.65 12.83 -0.67
CA THR A 188 -5.59 13.69 -0.18
C THR A 188 -4.47 12.84 0.36
N TRP A 189 -3.24 13.09 -0.11
CA TRP A 189 -2.02 12.43 0.34
C TRP A 189 -1.05 13.43 1.00
N GLU A 190 -0.29 12.95 1.96
CA GLU A 190 0.93 13.59 2.43
C GLU A 190 1.93 13.68 1.26
N LEU A 191 2.62 14.83 1.17
CA LEU A 191 3.60 15.07 0.12
C LEU A 191 5.03 14.94 0.67
N ASP A 192 5.95 14.51 -0.19
CA ASP A 192 7.38 14.58 0.05
C ASP A 192 7.88 16.02 -0.13
N PRO A 193 9.15 16.34 0.22
CA PRO A 193 9.71 17.69 0.04
C PRO A 193 9.71 18.20 -1.41
N GLN A 194 9.61 17.32 -2.40
CA GLN A 194 9.55 17.65 -3.82
C GLN A 194 8.12 17.88 -4.33
N GLY A 195 7.10 17.70 -3.45
CA GLY A 195 5.69 17.91 -3.77
C GLY A 195 4.97 16.68 -4.33
N ASP A 196 5.61 15.50 -4.32
CA ASP A 196 4.99 14.25 -4.76
C ASP A 196 4.35 13.51 -3.58
N ALA A 197 3.22 12.83 -3.83
CA ALA A 197 2.56 12.01 -2.82
C ALA A 197 3.47 10.87 -2.36
N VAL A 198 3.60 10.67 -1.03
CA VAL A 198 4.46 9.63 -0.47
C VAL A 198 3.99 8.21 -0.75
N GLY A 199 2.72 7.99 -1.05
CA GLY A 199 2.14 6.72 -1.47
C GLY A 199 2.17 5.57 -0.45
N CYS A 200 3.22 5.48 0.35
CA CYS A 200 3.38 4.43 1.37
C CYS A 200 2.51 4.62 2.62
N GLY A 201 1.96 5.81 2.79
CA GLY A 201 1.12 6.28 3.89
C GLY A 201 0.55 7.64 3.56
N GLY A 202 0.10 8.39 4.58
CA GLY A 202 -0.31 9.78 4.42
C GLY A 202 -1.63 10.01 3.66
N LEU A 203 -2.34 8.96 3.28
CA LEU A 203 -3.67 9.05 2.64
C LEU A 203 -4.73 9.33 3.70
N LEU A 204 -5.64 10.24 3.37
CA LEU A 204 -6.73 10.67 4.23
C LEU A 204 -8.08 10.22 3.66
N PHE A 205 -8.83 9.44 4.43
CA PHE A 205 -10.19 9.02 4.11
C PHE A 205 -11.15 9.25 5.30
N THR A 206 -12.42 9.51 4.99
CA THR A 206 -13.50 9.31 5.96
C THR A 206 -13.74 7.81 6.16
N PRO A 207 -14.41 7.38 7.25
CA PRO A 207 -14.82 5.98 7.42
C PRO A 207 -15.61 5.44 6.22
N ASP A 208 -16.48 6.25 5.64
CA ASP A 208 -17.28 5.90 4.46
C ASP A 208 -16.40 5.73 3.20
N GLU A 209 -15.44 6.61 2.98
CA GLU A 209 -14.51 6.50 1.84
C GLU A 209 -13.65 5.23 1.97
N LEU A 210 -13.16 4.93 3.19
CA LEU A 210 -12.43 3.70 3.46
C LEU A 210 -13.30 2.46 3.22
N HIS A 211 -14.57 2.49 3.67
CA HIS A 211 -15.52 1.42 3.44
C HIS A 211 -15.80 1.17 1.95
N ARG A 212 -15.93 2.23 1.16
CA ARG A 212 -16.12 2.12 -0.31
C ARG A 212 -14.94 1.46 -1.01
N ILE A 213 -13.71 1.72 -0.56
CA ILE A 213 -12.53 0.97 -1.04
C ILE A 213 -12.62 -0.50 -0.63
N GLY A 214 -13.10 -0.79 0.57
CA GLY A 214 -13.38 -2.16 1.02
C GLY A 214 -14.44 -2.85 0.15
N LEU A 215 -15.55 -2.16 -0.17
CA LEU A 215 -16.60 -2.68 -1.06
C LEU A 215 -16.07 -2.93 -2.48
N LEU A 216 -15.22 -2.04 -3.01
CA LEU A 216 -14.54 -2.28 -4.29
C LEU A 216 -13.75 -3.59 -4.25
N CYS A 217 -13.05 -3.85 -3.16
CA CYS A 217 -12.29 -5.09 -2.98
C CYS A 217 -13.22 -6.30 -2.78
N LEU A 218 -14.27 -6.21 -1.96
CA LEU A 218 -15.24 -7.27 -1.75
C LEU A 218 -15.87 -7.72 -3.07
N ASN A 219 -16.16 -6.76 -3.95
CA ASN A 219 -16.73 -6.97 -5.28
C ASN A 219 -15.66 -7.22 -6.37
N ARG A 220 -14.46 -7.67 -5.99
CA ARG A 220 -13.37 -8.06 -6.90
C ARG A 220 -13.03 -6.97 -7.93
N GLY A 221 -12.93 -5.73 -7.45
CA GLY A 221 -12.60 -4.57 -8.27
C GLY A 221 -13.80 -3.96 -9.02
N ARG A 222 -15.03 -4.31 -8.69
CA ARG A 222 -16.25 -3.75 -9.33
C ARG A 222 -16.91 -2.70 -8.44
N ALA A 223 -17.40 -1.63 -9.07
CA ALA A 223 -18.32 -0.66 -8.49
C ALA A 223 -19.63 -0.70 -9.26
N GLY A 224 -20.68 -1.29 -8.70
CA GLY A 224 -21.90 -1.61 -9.40
C GLY A 224 -21.62 -2.48 -10.64
N ASN A 225 -22.03 -2.02 -11.81
CA ASN A 225 -21.80 -2.73 -13.10
C ASN A 225 -20.43 -2.44 -13.73
N LEU A 226 -19.66 -1.48 -13.19
CA LEU A 226 -18.38 -1.09 -13.75
C LEU A 226 -17.24 -1.93 -13.15
N GLN A 227 -16.42 -2.56 -14.00
CA GLN A 227 -15.13 -3.12 -13.58
C GLN A 227 -14.12 -1.97 -13.48
N VAL A 228 -13.86 -1.50 -12.25
CA VAL A 228 -12.93 -0.41 -11.96
C VAL A 228 -11.49 -0.92 -11.98
N ILE A 229 -11.19 -1.92 -11.17
CA ILE A 229 -9.87 -2.57 -11.16
C ILE A 229 -9.93 -3.81 -12.05
N PRO A 230 -9.05 -3.99 -13.04
CA PRO A 230 -9.03 -5.21 -13.86
C PRO A 230 -9.04 -6.47 -12.99
N GLU A 231 -9.95 -7.40 -13.25
CA GLU A 231 -10.14 -8.58 -12.39
C GLU A 231 -8.86 -9.43 -12.26
N SER A 232 -8.11 -9.56 -13.36
CA SER A 232 -6.83 -10.27 -13.36
C SER A 232 -5.82 -9.62 -12.43
N TRP A 233 -5.75 -8.28 -12.42
CA TRP A 233 -4.87 -7.55 -11.52
C TRP A 233 -5.36 -7.63 -10.07
N PHE A 234 -6.67 -7.48 -9.85
CA PHE A 234 -7.25 -7.64 -8.51
C PHE A 234 -6.88 -8.99 -7.89
N ARG A 235 -7.02 -10.08 -8.66
CA ARG A 235 -6.59 -11.42 -8.24
C ARG A 235 -5.09 -11.45 -7.93
N THR A 236 -4.28 -10.84 -8.78
CA THR A 236 -2.82 -10.80 -8.61
C THR A 236 -2.40 -10.10 -7.32
N VAL A 237 -3.03 -8.97 -6.95
CA VAL A 237 -2.63 -8.22 -5.73
C VAL A 237 -3.09 -8.89 -4.44
N THR A 238 -4.20 -9.64 -4.46
CA THR A 238 -4.75 -10.33 -3.29
C THR A 238 -4.26 -11.78 -3.15
N GLU A 239 -3.56 -12.30 -4.15
CA GLU A 239 -2.92 -13.61 -4.09
C GLU A 239 -1.68 -13.55 -3.20
N GLU A 240 -1.49 -14.58 -2.35
CA GLU A 240 -0.29 -14.70 -1.54
C GLU A 240 0.96 -14.80 -2.41
N LYS A 241 1.92 -13.90 -2.18
CA LYS A 241 3.24 -13.90 -2.83
C LYS A 241 4.33 -14.38 -1.87
N ILE A 242 4.15 -14.13 -0.59
CA ILE A 242 5.02 -14.60 0.49
C ILE A 242 4.15 -15.25 1.53
N SER A 243 4.47 -16.50 1.87
CA SER A 243 3.80 -17.26 2.93
C SER A 243 4.52 -17.09 4.26
N PHE A 244 3.73 -16.95 5.34
CA PHE A 244 4.22 -16.97 6.71
C PHE A 244 3.86 -18.28 7.43
N GLY A 245 3.22 -19.22 6.72
CA GLY A 245 2.65 -20.42 7.27
C GLY A 245 1.17 -20.27 7.64
N ASP A 246 0.50 -21.41 7.88
CA ASP A 246 -0.90 -21.49 8.33
C ASP A 246 -1.91 -20.74 7.44
N GLY A 247 -1.60 -20.59 6.14
CA GLY A 247 -2.42 -19.85 5.17
C GLY A 247 -2.37 -18.33 5.33
N CYS A 248 -1.46 -17.82 6.16
CA CYS A 248 -1.20 -16.40 6.32
C CYS A 248 -0.02 -15.96 5.45
N GLY A 249 -0.09 -14.73 4.91
CA GLY A 249 0.95 -14.22 4.05
C GLY A 249 0.74 -12.78 3.61
N TYR A 250 1.43 -12.41 2.54
CA TYR A 250 1.36 -11.08 1.95
C TYR A 250 1.33 -11.17 0.42
N GLY A 251 0.40 -10.44 -0.19
CA GLY A 251 0.33 -10.24 -1.63
C GLY A 251 1.03 -8.96 -2.07
N TYR A 252 0.42 -8.20 -2.95
CA TYR A 252 0.88 -6.86 -3.32
C TYR A 252 0.04 -5.81 -2.57
N GLY A 253 0.51 -5.38 -1.41
CA GLY A 253 -0.19 -4.40 -0.57
C GLY A 253 -1.31 -4.97 0.30
N PHE A 254 -1.57 -6.26 0.25
CA PHE A 254 -2.60 -6.93 1.03
C PHE A 254 -2.00 -8.01 1.92
N TRP A 255 -2.45 -8.08 3.14
CA TRP A 255 -2.25 -9.22 4.00
C TRP A 255 -3.24 -10.31 3.63
N THR A 256 -2.83 -11.57 3.71
CA THR A 256 -3.66 -12.72 3.40
C THR A 256 -3.78 -13.64 4.61
N ALA A 257 -4.96 -14.24 4.77
CA ALA A 257 -5.27 -15.27 5.76
C ALA A 257 -6.13 -16.36 5.10
N PRO A 258 -6.39 -17.50 5.75
CA PRO A 258 -7.14 -18.60 5.14
C PRO A 258 -8.46 -18.15 4.49
N ASP A 259 -9.29 -17.41 5.21
CA ASP A 259 -10.65 -17.06 4.79
C ASP A 259 -10.82 -15.60 4.35
N CYS A 260 -9.79 -14.77 4.51
CA CYS A 260 -9.85 -13.36 4.16
C CYS A 260 -8.53 -12.84 3.59
N TYR A 261 -8.58 -11.67 3.00
CA TYR A 261 -7.46 -10.78 2.82
C TYR A 261 -7.82 -9.42 3.43
N TYR A 262 -6.82 -8.65 3.83
CA TYR A 262 -7.10 -7.41 4.53
C TYR A 262 -6.06 -6.33 4.27
N MET A 263 -6.52 -5.09 4.42
CA MET A 263 -5.70 -3.90 4.50
C MET A 263 -5.55 -3.51 5.95
N PHE A 264 -4.33 -3.13 6.34
CA PHE A 264 -4.02 -2.75 7.73
C PHE A 264 -3.30 -1.39 7.78
N GLY A 265 -3.78 -0.53 8.66
CA GLY A 265 -3.17 0.76 9.01
C GLY A 265 -2.86 0.86 10.50
N LEU A 266 -1.78 1.56 10.84
CA LEU A 266 -1.42 1.85 12.23
C LEU A 266 -2.61 2.51 12.96
N GLY A 267 -2.77 2.21 14.26
CA GLY A 267 -3.88 2.71 15.06
C GLY A 267 -5.16 1.87 14.94
N GLY A 268 -5.05 0.61 14.50
CA GLY A 268 -6.17 -0.31 14.43
C GLY A 268 -7.14 -0.01 13.29
N ILE A 269 -6.64 0.47 12.16
CA ILE A 269 -7.44 0.73 10.97
C ILE A 269 -7.39 -0.49 10.06
N TYR A 270 -8.58 -1.02 9.70
CA TYR A 270 -8.69 -2.25 8.92
C TYR A 270 -9.81 -2.19 7.89
N ASN A 271 -9.61 -2.91 6.80
CA ASN A 271 -10.66 -3.50 5.98
C ASN A 271 -10.40 -5.01 5.93
N PHE A 272 -11.22 -5.79 6.61
CA PHE A 272 -11.25 -7.24 6.49
C PHE A 272 -12.25 -7.65 5.42
N ILE A 273 -11.81 -8.38 4.41
CA ILE A 273 -12.60 -8.76 3.24
C ILE A 273 -12.61 -10.28 3.14
N SER A 274 -13.79 -10.91 3.26
CA SER A 274 -13.92 -12.36 3.10
C SER A 274 -13.59 -12.78 1.67
N LYS A 275 -12.91 -13.92 1.51
CA LYS A 275 -12.61 -14.49 0.19
C LYS A 275 -13.86 -14.96 -0.56
N ASN A 276 -14.91 -15.29 0.19
CA ASN A 276 -16.21 -15.67 -0.37
C ASN A 276 -17.01 -14.49 -0.92
N GLY A 277 -16.64 -13.25 -0.56
CA GLY A 277 -17.32 -12.06 -1.03
C GLY A 277 -18.61 -11.74 -0.27
N ASP A 278 -18.80 -12.29 0.92
CA ASP A 278 -20.02 -12.20 1.72
C ASP A 278 -19.87 -11.31 2.98
N LEU A 279 -18.66 -10.80 3.27
CA LEU A 279 -18.44 -9.97 4.46
C LEU A 279 -17.30 -8.97 4.27
N LEU A 280 -17.59 -7.73 4.57
CA LEU A 280 -16.63 -6.63 4.75
C LEU A 280 -16.78 -6.04 6.14
N ILE A 281 -15.69 -5.95 6.88
CA ILE A 281 -15.60 -5.21 8.14
C ILE A 281 -14.58 -4.09 7.97
N THR A 282 -15.05 -2.85 8.04
CA THR A 282 -14.23 -1.65 8.05
C THR A 282 -14.13 -1.12 9.48
N VAL A 283 -12.91 -0.95 9.95
CA VAL A 283 -12.59 -0.29 11.23
C VAL A 283 -11.72 0.92 10.92
N SER A 284 -12.09 2.11 11.38
CA SER A 284 -11.32 3.32 11.05
C SER A 284 -10.73 4.04 12.26
N GLY A 285 -10.51 3.33 13.34
CA GLY A 285 -9.78 3.80 14.52
C GLY A 285 -10.12 3.07 15.79
N LEU A 286 -9.17 3.04 16.71
CA LEU A 286 -9.37 2.64 18.09
C LEU A 286 -9.43 3.90 18.96
N ASN A 287 -10.37 3.95 19.91
CA ASN A 287 -10.39 4.93 21.00
C ASN A 287 -9.37 4.46 22.06
N LEU A 288 -8.08 4.73 21.83
CA LEU A 288 -7.01 4.47 22.81
C LEU A 288 -6.80 5.66 23.72
#